data_d40af9d6f9a57edae16fe2ae54775e2d
#
_entry.id   d40af9d6f9a57edae16fe2ae54775e2d
#
_cell.length_a   1.000
_cell.length_b   1.000
_cell.length_c   1.000
_cell.angle_alpha   90.00
_cell.angle_beta   90.00
_cell.angle_gamma   90.00
#
_symmetry.space_group_name_H-M   'P 1'
#
loop_
_entity.id
_entity.type
_entity.pdbx_description
1 polymer ?
#
loop_
_entity_poly.entity_id
_entity_poly.type
_entity_poly.pdbx_seq_one_letter_code
_entity_poly.pdbx_strand_id
1 'polypeptide(L)'
;IKNVLGITKTNAPDLQTVTSPIEPVYVIGACQMIRREVIERIGLLDENIFYGPEDADYCMRIVAEGWKVVYLPQYTIVHHWRRATNKKLFSRLAWKHFCALCYFYAKYKRIN
;
A
#
# COMPACT_ATOMS: atom_id res chain seq x y z
N ILE A 1 -13.32 -7.35 4.21
CA ILE A 1 -11.91 -7.06 3.86
C ILE A 1 -11.23 -6.12 4.89
N LYS A 2 -12.01 -5.32 5.64
CA LYS A 2 -11.46 -4.34 6.61
C LYS A 2 -10.83 -4.95 7.86
N ASN A 3 -11.07 -6.21 8.17
CA ASN A 3 -10.59 -6.86 9.40
C ASN A 3 -9.43 -7.86 9.18
N VAL A 4 -8.96 -8.05 7.94
CA VAL A 4 -8.01 -9.12 7.61
C VAL A 4 -6.56 -8.70 7.84
N LEU A 5 -6.26 -7.41 7.89
CA LEU A 5 -4.91 -6.88 8.11
C LEU A 5 -4.64 -6.41 9.55
N GLY A 6 -5.53 -6.72 10.51
CA GLY A 6 -5.37 -6.19 11.88
C GLY A 6 -5.48 -4.67 11.98
N ILE A 7 -5.79 -3.99 10.86
CA ILE A 7 -6.06 -2.55 10.82
C ILE A 7 -7.49 -2.36 11.28
N THR A 8 -7.68 -2.41 12.58
CA THR A 8 -8.94 -1.98 13.17
C THR A 8 -9.10 -0.48 12.92
N LYS A 9 -10.29 -0.07 12.51
CA LYS A 9 -10.68 1.35 12.29
C LYS A 9 -10.36 2.28 13.49
N THR A 10 -10.05 1.71 14.63
CA THR A 10 -9.91 2.40 15.92
C THR A 10 -8.59 3.12 16.10
N ASN A 11 -7.57 2.88 15.28
CA ASN A 11 -6.23 3.47 15.46
C ASN A 11 -5.66 4.18 14.23
N ALA A 12 -6.39 4.27 13.12
CA ALA A 12 -5.96 5.10 12.01
C ALA A 12 -6.24 6.58 12.36
N PRO A 13 -5.24 7.45 12.38
CA PRO A 13 -5.47 8.87 12.61
C PRO A 13 -6.41 9.41 11.53
N ASP A 14 -7.32 10.31 11.92
CA ASP A 14 -8.08 11.07 10.94
C ASP A 14 -7.09 11.98 10.19
N LEU A 15 -6.79 11.62 8.94
CA LEU A 15 -5.80 12.34 8.12
C LEU A 15 -6.15 13.83 7.92
N GLN A 16 -7.41 14.21 8.15
CA GLN A 16 -7.84 15.63 8.10
C GLN A 16 -7.36 16.44 9.31
N THR A 17 -7.07 15.77 10.41
CA THR A 17 -6.59 16.39 11.65
C THR A 17 -5.08 16.35 11.82
N VAL A 18 -4.38 15.58 10.96
CA VAL A 18 -2.93 15.43 11.03
C VAL A 18 -2.25 16.67 10.45
N THR A 19 -1.51 17.40 11.29
CA THR A 19 -0.79 18.63 10.92
C THR A 19 0.72 18.47 10.87
N SER A 20 1.26 17.36 11.39
CA SER A 20 2.70 17.05 11.41
C SER A 20 2.97 15.72 10.68
N PRO A 21 4.22 15.49 10.22
CA PRO A 21 4.61 14.22 9.61
C PRO A 21 4.33 13.04 10.54
N ILE A 22 3.79 11.95 10.00
CA ILE A 22 3.55 10.69 10.70
C ILE A 22 4.15 9.51 9.94
N GLU A 23 4.40 8.41 10.64
CA GLU A 23 4.88 7.14 10.06
C GLU A 23 3.69 6.16 9.97
N PRO A 24 2.95 6.11 8.85
CA PRO A 24 1.85 5.16 8.66
C PRO A 24 2.40 3.76 8.36
N VAL A 25 1.55 2.74 8.52
CA VAL A 25 1.88 1.36 8.12
C VAL A 25 2.17 1.26 6.62
N TYR A 26 1.41 1.99 5.79
CA TYR A 26 1.67 2.14 4.36
C TYR A 26 0.99 3.41 3.83
N VAL A 27 1.41 3.84 2.66
CA VAL A 27 0.80 4.93 1.87
C VAL A 27 0.33 4.38 0.53
N ILE A 28 -0.79 4.92 0.01
CA ILE A 28 -1.35 4.50 -1.28
C ILE A 28 -0.45 4.95 -2.44
N GLY A 29 -0.45 4.16 -3.53
CA GLY A 29 0.38 4.40 -4.71
C GLY A 29 0.00 5.63 -5.55
N ALA A 30 -0.99 6.43 -5.14
CA ALA A 30 -1.41 7.64 -5.86
C ALA A 30 -0.28 8.67 -6.00
N CYS A 31 0.55 8.82 -4.96
CA CYS A 31 1.76 9.63 -5.01
C CYS A 31 2.75 9.13 -3.94
N GLN A 32 3.87 8.60 -4.39
CA GLN A 32 4.96 8.17 -3.53
C GLN A 32 6.26 8.77 -4.06
N MET A 33 7.04 9.37 -3.18
CA MET A 33 8.41 9.80 -3.47
C MET A 33 9.37 8.85 -2.76
N ILE A 34 10.22 8.20 -3.54
CA ILE A 34 11.11 7.15 -3.02
C ILE A 34 12.55 7.56 -3.31
N ARG A 35 13.42 7.45 -2.31
CA ARG A 35 14.84 7.70 -2.48
C ARG A 35 15.45 6.67 -3.42
N ARG A 36 16.41 7.09 -4.24
CA ARG A 36 17.13 6.21 -5.16
C ARG A 36 17.80 5.05 -4.43
N GLU A 37 18.43 5.32 -3.31
CA GLU A 37 19.13 4.32 -2.48
C GLU A 37 18.20 3.22 -1.99
N VAL A 38 16.93 3.55 -1.70
CA VAL A 38 15.91 2.57 -1.34
C VAL A 38 15.61 1.66 -2.53
N ILE A 39 15.41 2.24 -3.72
CA ILE A 39 15.15 1.46 -4.95
C ILE A 39 16.32 0.54 -5.27
N GLU A 40 17.54 1.03 -5.16
CA GLU A 40 18.76 0.25 -5.40
C GLU A 40 18.89 -0.91 -4.40
N ARG A 41 18.43 -0.73 -3.16
CA ARG A 41 18.51 -1.75 -2.11
C ARG A 41 17.42 -2.81 -2.18
N ILE A 42 16.16 -2.40 -2.39
CA ILE A 42 14.99 -3.29 -2.31
C ILE A 42 14.40 -3.66 -3.69
N GLY A 43 14.86 -3.02 -4.75
CA GLY A 43 14.34 -3.19 -6.11
C GLY A 43 13.03 -2.45 -6.35
N LEU A 44 12.37 -2.75 -7.46
CA LEU A 44 11.11 -2.16 -7.89
C LEU A 44 9.90 -2.87 -7.26
N LEU A 45 8.69 -2.50 -7.68
CA LEU A 45 7.45 -3.17 -7.30
C LEU A 45 7.49 -4.66 -7.68
N ASP A 46 6.82 -5.50 -6.91
CA ASP A 46 6.69 -6.92 -7.19
C ASP A 46 5.66 -7.15 -8.31
N GLU A 47 6.12 -7.57 -9.49
CA GLU A 47 5.28 -7.77 -10.69
C GLU A 47 4.23 -8.87 -10.53
N ASN A 48 4.37 -9.75 -9.54
CA ASN A 48 3.34 -10.74 -9.20
C ASN A 48 2.12 -10.10 -8.53
N ILE A 49 2.24 -8.84 -8.09
CA ILE A 49 1.14 -8.06 -7.50
C ILE A 49 0.71 -7.00 -8.52
N PHE A 50 -0.02 -7.41 -9.55
CA PHE A 50 -0.35 -6.52 -10.67
C PHE A 50 -1.36 -5.43 -10.31
N TYR A 51 -2.33 -5.70 -9.45
CA TYR A 51 -3.38 -4.75 -9.10
C TYR A 51 -3.93 -5.08 -7.72
N GLY A 52 -3.62 -4.25 -6.76
CA GLY A 52 -4.10 -4.49 -5.40
C GLY A 52 -3.14 -3.97 -4.33
N PRO A 53 -2.50 -4.84 -3.52
CA PRO A 53 -1.66 -4.39 -2.40
C PRO A 53 -0.19 -4.14 -2.78
N GLU A 54 0.11 -3.73 -4.02
CA GLU A 54 1.48 -3.44 -4.46
C GLU A 54 2.14 -2.32 -3.66
N ASP A 55 1.37 -1.30 -3.31
CA ASP A 55 1.80 -0.18 -2.49
C ASP A 55 2.08 -0.61 -1.04
N ALA A 56 1.23 -1.46 -0.48
CA ALA A 56 1.44 -2.02 0.84
C ALA A 56 2.66 -2.95 0.87
N ASP A 57 2.84 -3.84 -0.13
CA ASP A 57 4.01 -4.69 -0.27
C ASP A 57 5.30 -3.88 -0.30
N TYR A 58 5.30 -2.82 -1.09
CA TYR A 58 6.49 -1.97 -1.24
C TYR A 58 6.83 -1.26 0.08
N CYS A 59 5.85 -0.67 0.75
CA CYS A 59 6.04 -0.06 2.06
C CYS A 59 6.55 -1.06 3.10
N MET A 60 6.02 -2.28 3.12
CA MET A 60 6.48 -3.32 4.05
C MET A 60 7.94 -3.71 3.78
N ARG A 61 8.37 -3.82 2.51
CA ARG A 61 9.78 -4.09 2.16
C ARG A 61 10.70 -2.94 2.56
N ILE A 62 10.25 -1.69 2.37
CA ILE A 62 10.96 -0.48 2.82
C ILE A 62 11.22 -0.54 4.33
N VAL A 63 10.19 -0.81 5.11
CA VAL A 63 10.28 -0.88 6.58
C VAL A 63 11.14 -2.07 7.04
N ALA A 64 11.04 -3.22 6.38
CA ALA A 64 11.84 -4.41 6.70
C ALA A 64 13.34 -4.18 6.52
N GLU A 65 13.75 -3.29 5.60
CA GLU A 65 15.15 -2.88 5.40
C GLU A 65 15.58 -1.69 6.28
N GLY A 66 14.77 -1.33 7.29
CA GLY A 66 15.09 -0.29 8.27
C GLY A 66 14.83 1.14 7.81
N TRP A 67 14.18 1.34 6.66
CA TRP A 67 13.76 2.65 6.18
C TRP A 67 12.40 3.05 6.76
N LYS A 68 12.07 4.33 6.68
CA LYS A 68 10.80 4.87 7.16
C LYS A 68 9.88 5.23 6.00
N VAL A 69 8.61 4.93 6.17
CA VAL A 69 7.52 5.46 5.33
C VAL A 69 6.93 6.65 6.08
N VAL A 70 6.89 7.83 5.44
CA VAL A 70 6.45 9.07 6.07
C VAL A 70 5.33 9.70 5.26
N TYR A 71 4.22 10.04 5.92
CA TYR A 71 3.16 10.86 5.38
C TYR A 71 3.42 12.33 5.72
N LEU A 72 3.39 13.19 4.70
CA LEU A 72 3.67 14.63 4.80
C LEU A 72 2.37 15.42 4.57
N PRO A 73 1.63 15.80 5.61
CA PRO A 73 0.31 16.43 5.51
C PRO A 73 0.34 17.84 4.88
N GLN A 74 1.49 18.52 4.92
CA GLN A 74 1.66 19.86 4.36
C GLN A 74 1.63 19.90 2.82
N TYR A 75 1.74 18.75 2.15
CA TYR A 75 1.70 18.65 0.70
C TYR A 75 0.41 17.94 0.26
N THR A 76 -0.29 18.53 -0.70
CA THR A 76 -1.56 18.01 -1.21
C THR A 76 -1.49 17.86 -2.72
N ILE A 77 -2.04 16.76 -3.21
CA ILE A 77 -2.24 16.50 -4.63
C ILE A 77 -3.72 16.25 -4.92
N VAL A 78 -4.14 16.55 -6.13
CA VAL A 78 -5.49 16.17 -6.61
C VAL A 78 -5.39 14.82 -7.32
N HIS A 79 -6.04 13.82 -6.77
CA HIS A 79 -6.10 12.48 -7.35
C HIS A 79 -7.53 12.13 -7.79
N HIS A 80 -7.76 12.07 -9.11
CA HIS A 80 -9.05 11.66 -9.69
C HIS A 80 -9.24 10.15 -9.59
N TRP A 81 -9.71 9.68 -8.45
CA TRP A 81 -9.86 8.27 -8.15
C TRP A 81 -10.97 7.61 -8.98
N ARG A 82 -10.60 6.74 -9.92
CA ARG A 82 -11.52 5.90 -10.68
C ARG A 82 -11.54 4.48 -10.10
N ARG A 83 -12.61 4.14 -9.37
CA ARG A 83 -12.82 2.78 -8.84
C ARG A 83 -13.13 1.79 -9.97
N ALA A 84 -12.12 1.32 -10.69
CA ALA A 84 -12.31 0.41 -11.83
C ALA A 84 -12.88 -0.95 -11.43
N THR A 85 -12.58 -1.45 -10.23
CA THR A 85 -13.01 -2.77 -9.74
C THR A 85 -14.44 -2.83 -9.23
N ASN A 86 -15.03 -1.70 -8.80
CA ASN A 86 -16.38 -1.70 -8.22
C ASN A 86 -17.49 -1.89 -9.26
N LYS A 87 -17.18 -1.83 -10.56
CA LYS A 87 -18.20 -1.87 -11.62
C LYS A 87 -18.53 -3.28 -12.13
N LYS A 88 -17.65 -4.28 -11.97
CA LYS A 88 -17.88 -5.67 -12.41
C LYS A 88 -17.13 -6.65 -11.51
N LEU A 89 -17.87 -7.33 -10.60
CA LEU A 89 -17.30 -8.31 -9.65
C LEU A 89 -16.61 -9.49 -10.36
N PHE A 90 -17.07 -9.87 -11.56
CA PHE A 90 -16.53 -10.98 -12.36
C PHE A 90 -15.70 -10.50 -13.57
N SER A 91 -14.91 -9.44 -13.39
CA SER A 91 -14.01 -8.97 -14.44
C SER A 91 -12.64 -9.66 -14.36
N ARG A 92 -11.91 -9.70 -15.50
CA ARG A 92 -10.49 -10.15 -15.52
C ARG A 92 -9.63 -9.36 -14.52
N LEU A 93 -9.97 -8.10 -14.27
CA LEU A 93 -9.27 -7.24 -13.31
C LEU A 93 -9.57 -7.67 -11.86
N ALA A 94 -10.83 -8.02 -11.54
CA ALA A 94 -11.19 -8.53 -10.22
C ALA A 94 -10.50 -9.86 -9.93
N TRP A 95 -10.38 -10.74 -10.92
CA TRP A 95 -9.64 -11.99 -10.79
C TRP A 95 -8.14 -11.75 -10.54
N LYS A 96 -7.51 -10.86 -11.30
CA LYS A 96 -6.10 -10.50 -11.07
C LYS A 96 -5.88 -9.90 -9.68
N HIS A 97 -6.80 -9.04 -9.23
CA HIS A 97 -6.75 -8.48 -7.87
C HIS A 97 -6.86 -9.59 -6.80
N PHE A 98 -7.76 -10.55 -6.99
CA PHE A 98 -7.89 -11.68 -6.08
C PHE A 98 -6.62 -12.52 -6.03
N CYS A 99 -6.04 -12.86 -7.17
CA CYS A 99 -4.76 -13.59 -7.24
C CYS A 99 -3.62 -12.82 -6.56
N ALA A 100 -3.54 -11.50 -6.78
CA ALA A 100 -2.55 -10.64 -6.14
C ALA A 100 -2.70 -10.62 -4.61
N LEU A 101 -3.94 -10.58 -4.10
CA LEU A 101 -4.21 -10.69 -2.68
C LEU A 101 -3.77 -12.04 -2.12
N CYS A 102 -4.12 -13.15 -2.78
CA CYS A 102 -3.70 -14.49 -2.36
C CYS A 102 -2.16 -14.61 -2.29
N TYR A 103 -1.48 -14.10 -3.32
CA TYR A 103 -0.02 -14.07 -3.37
C TYR A 103 0.57 -13.22 -2.23
N PHE A 104 0.06 -12.01 -2.03
CA PHE A 104 0.49 -11.11 -0.96
C PHE A 104 0.35 -11.77 0.41
N TYR A 105 -0.80 -12.36 0.73
CA TYR A 105 -1.00 -13.05 2.00
C TYR A 105 -0.10 -14.27 2.17
N ALA A 106 0.11 -15.04 1.11
CA ALA A 106 1.02 -16.19 1.15
C ALA A 106 2.47 -15.76 1.39
N LYS A 107 2.90 -14.64 0.79
CA LYS A 107 4.22 -14.05 0.96
C LYS A 107 4.48 -13.65 2.41
N TYR A 108 3.52 -13.01 3.07
CA TYR A 108 3.69 -12.49 4.43
C TYR A 108 3.24 -13.45 5.54
N LYS A 109 2.45 -14.48 5.26
CA LYS A 109 2.11 -15.53 6.23
C LYS A 109 3.33 -16.35 6.68
N ARG A 110 4.38 -16.39 5.87
CA ARG A 110 5.62 -17.12 6.16
C ARG A 110 6.60 -16.37 7.07
N ILE A 111 6.30 -15.10 7.39
CA ILE A 111 7.19 -14.21 8.15
C ILE A 111 6.77 -14.14 9.63
N ASN A 112 5.57 -14.64 9.95
CA ASN A 112 5.08 -14.87 11.32
C ASN A 112 5.24 -16.35 11.65
#